data_ba4d66e89de49ed29d1aac6fdf71a208
#
_entry.id   ba4d66e89de49ed29d1aac6fdf71a208
#
_cell.length_a   1.000
_cell.length_b   1.000
_cell.length_c   1.000
_cell.angle_alpha   90.00
_cell.angle_beta   90.00
_cell.angle_gamma   90.00
#
_symmetry.space_group_name_H-M   'P 1'
#
loop_
_entity.id
_entity.type
_entity.pdbx_description
1 polymer ?
#
loop_
_entity_poly.entity_id
_entity_poly.type
_entity_poly.pdbx_seq_one_letter_code
_entity_poly.pdbx_strand_id
1 'polypeptide(L)'
;MKLAIAAALAHHPELLILDEATSGLDPIMRDEMLDVFLEFVQEENHSILLSSHITSDLEKVADYITFIHKGKLVFSHDKDDLVDNYGIVSCGSVIFDTLDKTDTIAYRKEADKYKVLVRNRNKAAKNYPKAIVSPATIEEIMLFYV
;
A
#
# COMPACT_ATOMS: atom_id res chain seq x y z
N MET A 1 19.48 15.44 1.32
CA MET A 1 18.60 14.54 2.07
C MET A 1 19.31 13.84 3.23
N LYS A 2 20.34 12.98 3.01
CA LYS A 2 21.03 12.24 4.09
C LYS A 2 21.50 13.09 5.27
N LEU A 3 22.08 14.27 5.03
CA LEU A 3 22.53 15.16 6.09
C LEU A 3 21.38 15.67 6.96
N ALA A 4 20.22 15.97 6.36
CA ALA A 4 19.06 16.43 7.09
C ALA A 4 18.50 15.33 8.00
N ILE A 5 18.45 14.07 7.52
CA ILE A 5 18.02 12.92 8.31
C ILE A 5 19.03 12.63 9.44
N ALA A 6 20.34 12.65 9.14
CA ALA A 6 21.36 12.48 10.17
C ALA A 6 21.28 13.58 11.25
N ALA A 7 21.04 14.82 10.86
CA ALA A 7 20.85 15.92 11.80
C ALA A 7 19.58 15.72 12.64
N ALA A 8 18.46 15.27 12.06
CA ALA A 8 17.24 14.99 12.79
C ALA A 8 17.43 13.85 13.82
N LEU A 9 18.09 12.77 13.42
CA LEU A 9 18.39 11.62 14.28
C LEU A 9 19.35 11.99 15.44
N ALA A 10 20.30 12.93 15.20
CA ALA A 10 21.24 13.38 16.21
C ALA A 10 20.58 14.09 17.41
N HIS A 11 19.34 14.51 17.27
CA HIS A 11 18.54 15.10 18.36
C HIS A 11 17.79 14.06 19.21
N HIS A 12 17.96 12.77 18.93
CA HIS A 12 17.28 11.67 19.63
C HIS A 12 15.76 11.88 19.72
N PRO A 13 15.05 12.09 18.59
CA PRO A 13 13.63 12.31 18.61
C PRO A 13 12.85 11.03 18.89
N GLU A 14 11.69 11.13 19.53
CA GLU A 14 10.73 10.04 19.63
C GLU A 14 9.87 9.94 18.37
N LEU A 15 9.65 11.04 17.66
CA LEU A 15 8.88 11.10 16.41
C LEU A 15 9.69 11.77 15.30
N LEU A 16 9.87 11.07 14.18
CA LEU A 16 10.37 11.61 12.93
C LEU A 16 9.21 11.93 11.99
N ILE A 17 9.20 13.14 11.43
CA ILE A 17 8.26 13.53 10.37
C ILE A 17 9.07 13.75 9.10
N LEU A 18 8.84 12.92 8.09
CA LEU A 18 9.62 12.86 6.87
C LEU A 18 8.73 13.05 5.65
N ASP A 19 9.03 14.06 4.85
CA ASP A 19 8.32 14.33 3.61
C ASP A 19 9.20 13.93 2.42
N GLU A 20 8.75 12.93 1.65
CA GLU A 20 9.42 12.42 0.45
C GLU A 20 10.91 12.08 0.68
N ALA A 21 11.24 11.49 1.84
CA ALA A 21 12.63 11.34 2.32
C ALA A 21 13.51 10.44 1.43
N THR A 22 12.91 9.57 0.62
CA THR A 22 13.62 8.64 -0.29
C THR A 22 13.59 9.10 -1.74
N SER A 23 12.85 10.17 -2.03
CA SER A 23 12.71 10.72 -3.39
C SER A 23 14.06 11.19 -3.94
N GLY A 24 14.35 10.82 -5.19
CA GLY A 24 15.58 11.20 -5.88
C GLY A 24 16.84 10.46 -5.43
N LEU A 25 16.73 9.49 -4.52
CA LEU A 25 17.82 8.57 -4.20
C LEU A 25 17.93 7.44 -5.25
N ASP A 26 19.15 7.01 -5.54
CA ASP A 26 19.34 5.76 -6.28
C ASP A 26 18.84 4.55 -5.46
N PRO A 27 18.58 3.40 -6.11
CA PRO A 27 17.99 2.25 -5.42
C PRO A 27 18.78 1.73 -4.23
N ILE A 28 20.12 1.76 -4.28
CA ILE A 28 20.97 1.25 -3.19
C ILE A 28 20.86 2.18 -1.98
N MET A 29 21.01 3.49 -2.23
CA MET A 29 20.93 4.49 -1.18
C MET A 29 19.53 4.57 -0.56
N ARG A 30 18.50 4.30 -1.35
CA ARG A 30 17.11 4.23 -0.89
C ARG A 30 16.93 3.05 0.07
N ASP A 31 17.41 1.90 -0.30
CA ASP A 31 17.31 0.68 0.50
C ASP A 31 18.04 0.84 1.85
N GLU A 32 19.27 1.37 1.84
CA GLU A 32 20.00 1.70 3.07
C GLU A 32 19.22 2.69 3.97
N MET A 33 18.54 3.67 3.38
CA MET A 33 17.77 4.65 4.15
C MET A 33 16.54 4.01 4.78
N LEU A 34 15.86 3.12 4.08
CA LEU A 34 14.73 2.37 4.61
C LEU A 34 15.16 1.46 5.76
N ASP A 35 16.35 0.86 5.70
CA ASP A 35 16.91 0.07 6.79
C ASP A 35 17.16 0.93 8.04
N VAL A 36 17.69 2.17 7.87
CA VAL A 36 17.82 3.13 8.97
C VAL A 36 16.47 3.46 9.62
N PHE A 37 15.40 3.61 8.82
CA PHE A 37 14.06 3.83 9.36
C PHE A 37 13.53 2.63 10.14
N LEU A 38 13.76 1.42 9.63
CA LEU A 38 13.41 0.19 10.34
C LEU A 38 14.16 0.03 11.65
N GLU A 39 15.47 0.36 11.69
CA GLU A 39 16.26 0.35 12.93
C GLU A 39 15.71 1.39 13.94
N PHE A 40 15.39 2.59 13.47
CA PHE A 40 14.89 3.65 14.35
C PHE A 40 13.59 3.25 15.07
N VAL A 41 12.65 2.58 14.39
CA VAL A 41 11.37 2.17 14.99
C VAL A 41 11.46 0.89 15.83
N GLN A 42 12.64 0.25 15.95
CA GLN A 42 12.83 -0.86 16.88
C GLN A 42 12.80 -0.41 18.35
N GLU A 43 13.09 0.85 18.62
CA GLU A 43 13.00 1.38 19.96
C GLU A 43 11.54 1.68 20.35
N GLU A 44 11.14 1.29 21.56
CA GLU A 44 9.75 1.15 22.00
C GLU A 44 8.92 2.45 21.92
N ASN A 45 9.58 3.61 21.99
CA ASN A 45 8.92 4.93 21.96
C ASN A 45 9.12 5.67 20.63
N HIS A 46 9.77 5.05 19.64
CA HIS A 46 10.08 5.71 18.40
C HIS A 46 8.99 5.49 17.34
N SER A 47 8.68 6.54 16.60
CA SER A 47 7.67 6.50 15.53
C SER A 47 8.11 7.34 14.34
N ILE A 48 7.65 6.98 13.14
CA ILE A 48 7.89 7.72 11.92
C ILE A 48 6.55 8.04 11.25
N LEU A 49 6.35 9.30 10.90
CA LEU A 49 5.33 9.73 9.95
C LEU A 49 6.03 10.04 8.62
N LEU A 50 5.85 9.17 7.63
CA LEU A 50 6.51 9.26 6.33
C LEU A 50 5.49 9.54 5.23
N SER A 51 5.69 10.61 4.45
CA SER A 51 5.01 10.76 3.16
C SER A 51 5.89 10.20 2.04
N SER A 52 5.31 9.48 1.10
CA SER A 52 5.98 8.99 -0.10
C SER A 52 4.98 8.74 -1.23
N HIS A 53 5.40 8.99 -2.47
CA HIS A 53 4.72 8.52 -3.67
C HIS A 53 5.27 7.17 -4.17
N ILE A 54 6.31 6.65 -3.53
CA ILE A 54 6.94 5.36 -3.87
C ILE A 54 6.32 4.29 -2.98
N THR A 55 5.32 3.60 -3.50
CA THR A 55 4.53 2.62 -2.74
C THR A 55 5.34 1.43 -2.25
N SER A 56 6.37 1.00 -3.00
CA SER A 56 7.28 -0.07 -2.59
C SER A 56 8.07 0.26 -1.31
N ASP A 57 8.39 1.54 -1.08
CA ASP A 57 9.05 1.96 0.15
C ASP A 57 8.09 1.81 1.34
N LEU A 58 6.83 2.21 1.15
CA LEU A 58 5.80 2.05 2.17
C LEU A 58 5.51 0.58 2.47
N GLU A 59 5.47 -0.28 1.45
CA GLU A 59 5.32 -1.73 1.64
C GLU A 59 6.44 -2.34 2.48
N LYS A 60 7.67 -1.79 2.38
CA LYS A 60 8.83 -2.26 3.15
C LYS A 60 8.79 -1.81 4.61
N VAL A 61 8.44 -0.56 4.90
CA VAL A 61 8.69 0.06 6.22
C VAL A 61 7.45 0.43 7.02
N ALA A 62 6.27 0.53 6.39
CA ALA A 62 5.08 1.02 7.07
C ALA A 62 4.32 -0.09 7.79
N ASP A 63 3.75 0.22 8.96
CA ASP A 63 2.74 -0.60 9.64
C ASP A 63 1.33 -0.20 9.18
N TYR A 64 1.10 1.09 8.96
CA TYR A 64 -0.18 1.66 8.52
C TYR A 64 -0.01 2.49 7.26
N ILE A 65 -0.96 2.35 6.33
CA ILE A 65 -1.03 3.13 5.10
C ILE A 65 -2.24 4.04 5.14
N THR A 66 -1.98 5.34 5.00
CA THR A 66 -3.03 6.35 4.87
C THR A 66 -2.98 6.96 3.49
N PHE A 67 -4.06 6.83 2.72
CA PHE A 67 -4.16 7.38 1.38
C PHE A 67 -5.01 8.65 1.36
N ILE A 68 -4.40 9.73 0.84
CA ILE A 68 -5.05 11.03 0.66
C ILE A 68 -5.11 11.33 -0.84
N HIS A 69 -6.30 11.68 -1.33
CA HIS A 69 -6.51 12.09 -2.71
C HIS A 69 -7.41 13.32 -2.80
N LYS A 70 -7.02 14.32 -3.60
CA LYS A 70 -7.74 15.60 -3.76
C LYS A 70 -8.14 16.25 -2.44
N GLY A 71 -7.23 16.25 -1.45
CA GLY A 71 -7.45 16.84 -0.14
C GLY A 71 -8.40 16.07 0.78
N LYS A 72 -8.74 14.83 0.46
CA LYS A 72 -9.61 13.97 1.27
C LYS A 72 -8.87 12.72 1.70
N LEU A 73 -9.09 12.30 2.95
CA LEU A 73 -8.70 11.00 3.42
C LEU A 73 -9.57 9.95 2.71
N VAL A 74 -8.94 9.06 1.95
CA VAL A 74 -9.61 7.98 1.22
C VAL A 74 -9.72 6.73 2.08
N PHE A 75 -8.58 6.28 2.64
CA PHE A 75 -8.53 5.20 3.61
C PHE A 75 -7.32 5.34 4.55
N SER A 76 -7.39 4.65 5.68
CA SER A 76 -6.27 4.40 6.58
C SER A 76 -6.40 2.98 7.10
N HIS A 77 -5.44 2.11 6.75
CA HIS A 77 -5.48 0.68 7.03
C HIS A 77 -4.12 0.15 7.47
N ASP A 78 -4.15 -0.92 8.23
CA ASP A 78 -3.01 -1.78 8.46
C ASP A 78 -2.44 -2.26 7.12
N LYS A 79 -1.13 -2.15 6.94
CA LYS A 79 -0.46 -2.50 5.68
C LYS A 79 -0.56 -4.00 5.40
N ASP A 80 -0.38 -4.84 6.41
CA ASP A 80 -0.42 -6.29 6.24
C ASP A 80 -1.82 -6.75 5.85
N ASP A 81 -2.89 -6.12 6.40
CA ASP A 81 -4.26 -6.38 5.96
C ASP A 81 -4.46 -6.07 4.47
N LEU A 82 -3.93 -4.94 3.98
CA LEU A 82 -4.00 -4.59 2.56
C LEU A 82 -3.26 -5.59 1.68
N VAL A 83 -2.04 -5.96 2.04
CA VAL A 83 -1.17 -6.83 1.23
C VAL A 83 -1.62 -8.28 1.27
N ASP A 84 -2.07 -8.78 2.42
CA ASP A 84 -2.40 -10.19 2.62
C ASP A 84 -3.82 -10.54 2.21
N ASN A 85 -4.78 -9.64 2.39
CA ASN A 85 -6.18 -9.94 2.20
C ASN A 85 -6.75 -9.39 0.89
N TYR A 86 -6.31 -8.22 0.44
CA TYR A 86 -6.85 -7.63 -0.77
C TYR A 86 -6.36 -8.36 -2.03
N GLY A 87 -7.19 -8.36 -3.06
CA GLY A 87 -6.85 -9.00 -4.33
C GLY A 87 -7.59 -8.39 -5.50
N ILE A 88 -7.12 -8.72 -6.70
CA ILE A 88 -7.74 -8.34 -7.94
C ILE A 88 -8.32 -9.58 -8.61
N VAL A 89 -9.62 -9.57 -8.85
CA VAL A 89 -10.34 -10.58 -9.62
C VAL A 89 -10.41 -10.11 -11.07
N SER A 90 -9.78 -10.86 -11.97
CA SER A 90 -9.90 -10.64 -13.42
C SER A 90 -10.89 -11.65 -13.99
N CYS A 91 -12.00 -11.15 -14.54
CA CYS A 91 -13.10 -12.01 -15.02
C CYS A 91 -13.85 -11.40 -16.20
N GLY A 92 -14.63 -12.23 -16.88
CA GLY A 92 -15.61 -11.78 -17.89
C GLY A 92 -16.92 -11.31 -17.25
N SER A 93 -17.83 -10.76 -18.07
CA SER A 93 -19.11 -10.20 -17.60
C SER A 93 -19.97 -11.19 -16.82
N VAL A 94 -20.03 -12.44 -17.23
CA VAL A 94 -20.84 -13.49 -16.57
C VAL A 94 -20.43 -13.70 -15.11
N ILE A 95 -19.12 -13.76 -14.85
CA ILE A 95 -18.61 -13.91 -13.47
C ILE A 95 -18.78 -12.58 -12.72
N PHE A 96 -18.51 -11.45 -13.37
CA PHE A 96 -18.67 -10.12 -12.78
C PHE A 96 -20.07 -9.92 -12.18
N ASP A 97 -21.12 -10.32 -12.91
CA ASP A 97 -22.50 -10.20 -12.47
C ASP A 97 -22.86 -11.06 -11.25
N THR A 98 -22.03 -12.08 -10.98
CA THR A 98 -22.21 -13.01 -9.83
C THR A 98 -21.34 -12.66 -8.62
N LEU A 99 -20.46 -11.64 -8.74
CA LEU A 99 -19.57 -11.26 -7.64
C LEU A 99 -20.34 -10.76 -6.42
N ASP A 100 -19.86 -11.17 -5.24
CA ASP A 100 -20.41 -10.70 -3.96
C ASP A 100 -20.11 -9.20 -3.79
N LYS A 101 -21.18 -8.41 -3.80
CA LYS A 101 -21.10 -6.95 -3.66
C LYS A 101 -20.55 -6.51 -2.30
N THR A 102 -20.63 -7.36 -1.28
CA THR A 102 -20.11 -7.04 0.07
C THR A 102 -18.60 -7.09 0.13
N ASP A 103 -17.98 -7.95 -0.69
CA ASP A 103 -16.52 -8.08 -0.78
C ASP A 103 -15.91 -7.23 -1.90
N THR A 104 -16.73 -6.71 -2.81
CA THR A 104 -16.30 -5.86 -3.92
C THR A 104 -16.16 -4.42 -3.44
N ILE A 105 -14.95 -3.86 -3.60
CA ILE A 105 -14.66 -2.47 -3.23
C ILE A 105 -14.88 -1.54 -4.44
N ALA A 106 -14.26 -1.87 -5.55
CA ALA A 106 -14.33 -1.10 -6.79
C ALA A 106 -14.05 -2.00 -7.99
N TYR A 107 -14.35 -1.54 -9.18
CA TYR A 107 -14.02 -2.26 -10.41
C TYR A 107 -13.64 -1.32 -11.54
N ARG A 108 -12.88 -1.86 -12.51
CA ARG A 108 -12.55 -1.21 -13.77
C ARG A 108 -12.86 -2.16 -14.92
N LYS A 109 -13.41 -1.62 -15.99
CA LYS A 109 -13.62 -2.37 -17.22
C LYS A 109 -12.45 -2.12 -18.16
N GLU A 110 -11.78 -3.18 -18.57
CA GLU A 110 -10.68 -3.16 -19.54
C GLU A 110 -11.06 -4.03 -20.75
N ALA A 111 -11.42 -3.40 -21.86
CA ALA A 111 -11.96 -4.06 -23.05
C ALA A 111 -13.13 -5.02 -22.70
N ASP A 112 -12.95 -6.33 -22.86
CA ASP A 112 -13.98 -7.35 -22.60
C ASP A 112 -13.87 -7.99 -21.21
N LYS A 113 -12.96 -7.48 -20.35
CA LYS A 113 -12.72 -8.01 -19.01
C LYS A 113 -13.00 -6.97 -17.94
N TYR A 114 -13.28 -7.46 -16.74
CA TYR A 114 -13.39 -6.66 -15.54
C TYR A 114 -12.24 -6.99 -14.61
N LYS A 115 -11.62 -5.94 -14.07
CA LYS A 115 -10.74 -6.03 -12.90
C LYS A 115 -11.50 -5.51 -11.71
N VAL A 116 -11.61 -6.32 -10.68
CA VAL A 116 -12.40 -6.03 -9.49
C VAL A 116 -11.52 -6.12 -8.27
N LEU A 117 -11.42 -5.04 -7.52
CA LEU A 117 -10.74 -5.03 -6.24
C LEU A 117 -11.66 -5.64 -5.19
N VAL A 118 -11.18 -6.71 -4.56
CA VAL A 118 -11.91 -7.42 -3.50
C VAL A 118 -11.15 -7.38 -2.19
N ARG A 119 -11.91 -7.36 -1.08
CA ARG A 119 -11.35 -7.29 0.27
C ARG A 119 -10.76 -8.62 0.74
N ASN A 120 -11.23 -9.74 0.22
CA ASN A 120 -10.76 -11.07 0.61
C ASN A 120 -10.47 -11.94 -0.62
N ARG A 121 -9.19 -11.94 -1.05
CA ARG A 121 -8.73 -12.70 -2.22
C ARG A 121 -8.90 -14.21 -2.06
N ASN A 122 -8.72 -14.74 -0.84
CA ASN A 122 -8.84 -16.18 -0.59
C ASN A 122 -10.29 -16.66 -0.72
N LYS A 123 -11.24 -15.86 -0.23
CA LYS A 123 -12.67 -16.11 -0.42
C LYS A 123 -13.06 -16.03 -1.90
N ALA A 124 -12.57 -15.00 -2.60
CA ALA A 124 -12.81 -14.81 -4.03
C ALA A 124 -12.26 -15.99 -4.85
N ALA A 125 -11.04 -16.44 -4.58
CA ALA A 125 -10.44 -17.60 -5.27
C ALA A 125 -11.24 -18.89 -5.10
N LYS A 126 -11.82 -19.12 -3.91
CA LYS A 126 -12.68 -20.28 -3.64
C LYS A 126 -14.02 -20.18 -4.34
N ASN A 127 -14.65 -19.00 -4.31
CA ASN A 127 -16.00 -18.82 -4.83
C ASN A 127 -16.04 -18.70 -6.36
N TYR A 128 -14.95 -18.23 -6.97
CA TYR A 128 -14.86 -17.97 -8.42
C TYR A 128 -13.67 -18.69 -9.07
N PRO A 129 -13.66 -20.03 -9.09
CA PRO A 129 -12.51 -20.82 -9.57
C PRO A 129 -12.19 -20.64 -11.06
N LYS A 130 -13.11 -20.07 -11.83
CA LYS A 130 -12.90 -19.74 -13.25
C LYS A 130 -12.36 -18.32 -13.48
N ALA A 131 -12.27 -17.49 -12.44
CA ALA A 131 -11.65 -16.18 -12.49
C ALA A 131 -10.17 -16.28 -12.12
N ILE A 132 -9.38 -15.32 -12.60
CA ILE A 132 -7.99 -15.17 -12.15
C ILE A 132 -8.00 -14.24 -10.95
N VAL A 133 -7.51 -14.73 -9.81
CA VAL A 133 -7.40 -13.93 -8.59
C VAL A 133 -5.92 -13.77 -8.25
N SER A 134 -5.45 -12.53 -8.18
CA SER A 134 -4.08 -12.17 -7.83
C SER A 134 -4.03 -11.30 -6.56
N PRO A 135 -2.89 -11.29 -5.83
CA PRO A 135 -2.66 -10.29 -4.79
C PRO A 135 -2.75 -8.88 -5.41
N ALA A 136 -3.19 -7.91 -4.64
CA ALA A 136 -3.16 -6.51 -5.03
C ALA A 136 -1.97 -5.81 -4.36
N THR A 137 -1.19 -5.03 -5.11
CA THR A 137 -0.18 -4.12 -4.55
C THR A 137 -0.85 -2.88 -3.96
N ILE A 138 -0.15 -2.16 -3.07
CA ILE A 138 -0.65 -0.89 -2.53
C ILE A 138 -0.96 0.10 -3.67
N GLU A 139 -0.08 0.17 -4.69
CA GLU A 139 -0.29 1.02 -5.85
C GLU A 139 -1.57 0.67 -6.61
N GLU A 140 -1.81 -0.62 -6.86
CA GLU A 140 -3.04 -1.08 -7.53
C GLU A 140 -4.28 -0.75 -6.71
N ILE A 141 -4.24 -0.96 -5.38
CA ILE A 141 -5.34 -0.61 -4.47
C ILE A 141 -5.65 0.89 -4.60
N MET A 142 -4.65 1.76 -4.49
CA MET A 142 -4.81 3.21 -4.61
C MET A 142 -5.45 3.60 -5.96
N LEU A 143 -5.01 2.98 -7.06
CA LEU A 143 -5.55 3.23 -8.40
C LEU A 143 -7.04 2.92 -8.54
N PHE A 144 -7.60 2.01 -7.76
CA PHE A 144 -9.04 1.72 -7.77
C PHE A 144 -9.89 2.80 -7.08
N TYR A 145 -9.28 3.65 -6.27
CA TYR A 145 -9.97 4.73 -5.56
C TYR A 145 -9.89 6.10 -6.26
N VAL A 146 -9.23 6.17 -7.45
CA VAL A 146 -8.97 7.45 -8.17
C VAL A 146 -9.79 7.62 -9.45
#